data_3c337f9b91eb136a5cfb1766942affab
#
_entry.id   3c337f9b91eb136a5cfb1766942affab
#
_cell.length_a   1.000
_cell.length_b   1.000
_cell.length_c   1.000
_cell.angle_alpha   90.00
_cell.angle_beta   90.00
_cell.angle_gamma   90.00
#
_symmetry.space_group_name_H-M   'P 1'
#
loop_
_entity.id
_entity.type
_entity.pdbx_description
1 polymer ?
#
loop_
_entity_poly.entity_id
_entity_poly.type
_entity_poly.pdbx_seq_one_letter_code
_entity_poly.pdbx_strand_id
1 'polypeptide(L)'
;MKDLVLIGGGHSHAIVLKMFGIKPLPSVRLTLISDVLYAPYSGMLPGHVAGFYDYDECHIDLRSLAEFAGCQILVDRAIAIDFNKNLVICQTSPPINFDVLSVDIGSTPATISVPGAAEYAIPAKPVPEFLASWNQLISATQNYPKKTVRIAIVGGGAGGVELALNMQSRLAKEEERRKKEEGRGKSEEGRRKREVGRGKKEEGRGKREEERRKKEEGRGKKEEGRGKFGSGFCNGWILKERGKFKQEEGLEIHLFHSGAELMPAHNKRVRRRLKEILISRGIQLHLMEKVSAIEKQEMMEITSDSQCPMPNAQCPMPNAQCPMPIYQIYCESGLKIECDRIFWVTQASAAHWIGESGLATDSNGFMQVNDCLQSVSHSNVFGAGDIAAMVNYPRPKAGVFAVRQGKPLFENLQQFLLQKPLKPFAPQEKYLGLIGTGNKRAIASRGSWMWESALLWYWKDWIDRQFMQKFSNLQSTQKQQ
;
A
#
# COMPACT_ATOMS: atom_id res chain seq x y z
N MET A 1 -17.15 22.64 32.06
CA MET A 1 -16.22 22.11 31.05
C MET A 1 -17.04 21.20 30.17
N LYS A 2 -16.90 21.31 28.84
CA LYS A 2 -17.62 20.45 27.86
C LYS A 2 -16.70 19.38 27.33
N ASP A 3 -17.23 18.18 27.14
CA ASP A 3 -16.49 17.03 26.60
C ASP A 3 -16.68 16.93 25.08
N LEU A 4 -15.62 17.21 24.33
CA LEU A 4 -15.56 16.98 22.89
C LEU A 4 -14.79 15.66 22.63
N VAL A 5 -15.50 14.66 22.10
CA VAL A 5 -14.92 13.37 21.74
C VAL A 5 -14.79 13.26 20.22
N LEU A 6 -13.60 12.92 19.75
CA LEU A 6 -13.28 12.62 18.36
C LEU A 6 -13.12 11.11 18.21
N ILE A 7 -13.91 10.47 17.36
CA ILE A 7 -13.79 9.05 17.04
C ILE A 7 -13.09 8.89 15.70
N GLY A 8 -11.92 8.26 15.73
CA GLY A 8 -11.07 8.00 14.57
C GLY A 8 -10.01 9.07 14.33
N GLY A 9 -8.81 8.62 13.98
CA GLY A 9 -7.65 9.46 13.63
C GLY A 9 -7.60 9.83 12.15
N GLY A 10 -8.74 10.03 11.47
CA GLY A 10 -8.79 10.40 10.06
C GLY A 10 -8.18 11.76 9.75
N HIS A 11 -8.02 12.05 8.45
CA HIS A 11 -7.36 13.29 7.99
C HIS A 11 -8.05 14.56 8.47
N SER A 12 -9.40 14.55 8.57
CA SER A 12 -10.15 15.71 9.07
C SER A 12 -9.87 15.94 10.55
N HIS A 13 -9.83 14.87 11.36
CA HIS A 13 -9.52 14.97 12.79
C HIS A 13 -8.06 15.35 13.05
N ALA A 14 -7.12 14.87 12.23
CA ALA A 14 -5.74 15.33 12.32
C ALA A 14 -5.62 16.86 12.14
N ILE A 15 -6.36 17.42 11.19
CA ILE A 15 -6.43 18.88 10.99
C ILE A 15 -7.14 19.56 12.16
N VAL A 16 -8.24 18.99 12.66
CA VAL A 16 -8.98 19.50 13.84
C VAL A 16 -8.06 19.57 15.06
N LEU A 17 -7.34 18.48 15.37
CA LEU A 17 -6.38 18.45 16.48
C LEU A 17 -5.29 19.52 16.32
N LYS A 18 -4.69 19.62 15.13
CA LYS A 18 -3.71 20.69 14.87
C LYS A 18 -4.29 22.07 15.13
N MET A 19 -5.51 22.32 14.68
CA MET A 19 -6.15 23.63 14.84
C MET A 19 -6.53 23.91 16.30
N PHE A 20 -6.91 22.90 17.09
CA PHE A 20 -7.10 23.05 18.54
C PHE A 20 -5.80 23.36 19.26
N GLY A 21 -4.66 22.77 18.86
CA GLY A 21 -3.35 23.12 19.38
C GLY A 21 -2.95 24.56 19.10
N ILE A 22 -3.33 25.12 17.94
CA ILE A 22 -3.10 26.52 17.57
C ILE A 22 -4.10 27.48 18.27
N LYS A 23 -5.36 27.05 18.38
CA LYS A 23 -6.46 27.87 18.92
C LYS A 23 -7.26 27.07 19.96
N PRO A 24 -6.70 26.82 21.15
CA PRO A 24 -7.37 26.03 22.17
C PRO A 24 -8.63 26.71 22.71
N LEU A 25 -9.56 25.91 23.18
CA LEU A 25 -10.73 26.34 23.93
C LEU A 25 -10.59 25.87 25.38
N PRO A 26 -10.24 26.76 26.35
CA PRO A 26 -9.93 26.36 27.72
C PRO A 26 -11.08 25.65 28.47
N SER A 27 -12.33 25.87 28.03
CA SER A 27 -13.52 25.26 28.61
C SER A 27 -13.89 23.90 28.03
N VAL A 28 -13.04 23.33 27.18
CA VAL A 28 -13.29 22.06 26.49
C VAL A 28 -12.25 21.03 26.91
N ARG A 29 -12.72 19.84 27.28
CA ARG A 29 -11.89 18.63 27.41
C ARG A 29 -11.95 17.89 26.09
N LEU A 30 -10.81 17.73 25.41
CA LEU A 30 -10.70 17.08 24.12
C LEU A 30 -10.20 15.65 24.29
N THR A 31 -10.91 14.68 23.73
CA THR A 31 -10.53 13.27 23.75
C THR A 31 -10.55 12.70 22.32
N LEU A 32 -9.48 12.02 21.90
CA LEU A 32 -9.40 11.26 20.67
C LEU A 32 -9.47 9.76 21.00
N ILE A 33 -10.42 9.06 20.40
CA ILE A 33 -10.49 7.58 20.42
C ILE A 33 -10.01 7.10 19.06
N SER A 34 -8.92 6.32 19.01
CA SER A 34 -8.36 5.79 17.77
C SER A 34 -7.76 4.41 18.00
N ASP A 35 -8.02 3.48 17.11
CA ASP A 35 -7.42 2.13 17.11
C ASP A 35 -5.99 2.09 16.59
N VAL A 36 -5.46 3.21 16.09
CA VAL A 36 -4.08 3.37 15.64
C VAL A 36 -3.46 4.63 16.23
N LEU A 37 -2.15 4.58 16.52
CA LEU A 37 -1.36 5.74 16.94
C LEU A 37 -0.73 6.47 15.76
N TYR A 38 -0.59 5.82 14.64
CA TYR A 38 -0.01 6.35 13.41
C TYR A 38 -1.05 6.27 12.30
N ALA A 39 -1.61 7.42 11.93
CA ALA A 39 -2.64 7.50 10.90
C ALA A 39 -2.02 7.58 9.51
N PRO A 40 -2.27 6.60 8.63
CA PRO A 40 -1.69 6.59 7.29
C PRO A 40 -2.30 7.68 6.41
N TYR A 41 -1.45 8.41 5.69
CA TYR A 41 -1.90 9.33 4.66
C TYR A 41 -2.17 8.59 3.34
N SER A 42 -3.44 8.41 3.01
CA SER A 42 -3.88 7.61 1.86
C SER A 42 -3.32 8.11 0.51
N GLY A 43 -3.00 9.41 0.40
CA GLY A 43 -2.37 9.99 -0.80
C GLY A 43 -0.96 9.46 -1.08
N MET A 44 -0.21 9.10 -0.03
CA MET A 44 1.15 8.57 -0.14
C MET A 44 1.22 7.04 -0.11
N LEU A 45 0.17 6.35 0.29
CA LEU A 45 0.16 4.88 0.42
C LEU A 45 0.61 4.13 -0.84
N PRO A 46 0.14 4.45 -2.06
CA PRO A 46 0.65 3.78 -3.27
C PRO A 46 2.15 4.00 -3.48
N GLY A 47 2.66 5.20 -3.19
CA GLY A 47 4.08 5.52 -3.26
C GLY A 47 4.92 4.78 -2.22
N HIS A 48 4.40 4.58 -0.99
CA HIS A 48 5.02 3.75 0.03
C HIS A 48 5.10 2.28 -0.43
N VAL A 49 4.05 1.74 -1.00
CA VAL A 49 4.03 0.39 -1.61
C VAL A 49 5.11 0.26 -2.69
N ALA A 50 5.33 1.28 -3.52
CA ALA A 50 6.42 1.33 -4.51
C ALA A 50 7.82 1.56 -3.93
N GLY A 51 7.93 1.79 -2.60
CA GLY A 51 9.18 2.08 -1.91
C GLY A 51 9.75 3.48 -2.20
N PHE A 52 8.88 4.49 -2.41
CA PHE A 52 9.29 5.89 -2.57
C PHE A 52 9.24 6.66 -1.27
N TYR A 53 8.51 6.17 -0.28
CA TYR A 53 8.33 6.78 1.04
C TYR A 53 8.58 5.74 2.13
N ASP A 54 9.23 6.16 3.19
CA ASP A 54 9.35 5.38 4.41
C ASP A 54 8.05 5.43 5.22
N TYR A 55 7.95 4.60 6.25
CA TYR A 55 6.75 4.51 7.10
C TYR A 55 6.42 5.86 7.74
N ASP A 56 7.41 6.51 8.35
CA ASP A 56 7.24 7.78 9.07
C ASP A 56 6.89 8.94 8.14
N GLU A 57 7.36 8.92 6.88
CA GLU A 57 7.03 9.94 5.89
C GLU A 57 5.56 9.97 5.49
N CYS A 58 4.86 8.82 5.59
CA CYS A 58 3.48 8.67 5.16
C CYS A 58 2.48 8.40 6.30
N HIS A 59 2.90 8.51 7.56
CA HIS A 59 2.03 8.36 8.73
C HIS A 59 2.07 9.59 9.63
N ILE A 60 0.90 10.03 10.10
CA ILE A 60 0.74 11.12 11.06
C ILE A 60 0.83 10.53 12.47
N ASP A 61 1.78 10.97 13.29
CA ASP A 61 1.84 10.59 14.70
C ASP A 61 0.74 11.31 15.49
N LEU A 62 -0.31 10.57 15.81
CA LEU A 62 -1.47 11.08 16.55
C LEU A 62 -1.14 11.39 18.02
N ARG A 63 -0.10 10.77 18.61
CA ARG A 63 0.32 11.05 20.00
C ARG A 63 0.90 12.46 20.09
N SER A 64 1.89 12.75 19.26
CA SER A 64 2.51 14.08 19.19
C SER A 64 1.47 15.16 18.84
N LEU A 65 0.51 14.83 17.98
CA LEU A 65 -0.54 15.74 17.59
C LEU A 65 -1.57 15.96 18.72
N ALA A 66 -1.94 14.91 19.46
CA ALA A 66 -2.81 14.99 20.63
C ALA A 66 -2.15 15.80 21.76
N GLU A 67 -0.87 15.56 22.04
CA GLU A 67 -0.08 16.33 23.00
C GLU A 67 -0.08 17.82 22.64
N PHE A 68 0.21 18.14 21.37
CA PHE A 68 0.17 19.52 20.87
C PHE A 68 -1.21 20.18 21.03
N ALA A 69 -2.29 19.41 20.87
CA ALA A 69 -3.66 19.87 20.99
C ALA A 69 -4.15 19.95 22.46
N GLY A 70 -3.39 19.48 23.44
CA GLY A 70 -3.88 19.26 24.80
C GLY A 70 -5.02 18.24 24.88
N CYS A 71 -4.99 17.23 23.98
CA CYS A 71 -6.00 16.20 23.80
C CYS A 71 -5.60 14.91 24.50
N GLN A 72 -6.53 14.31 25.25
CA GLN A 72 -6.34 12.93 25.74
C GLN A 72 -6.51 11.95 24.57
N ILE A 73 -5.57 11.05 24.36
CA ILE A 73 -5.69 9.95 23.39
C ILE A 73 -6.03 8.64 24.10
N LEU A 74 -7.08 7.98 23.63
CA LEU A 74 -7.47 6.63 24.03
C LEU A 74 -7.23 5.69 22.86
N VAL A 75 -6.31 4.74 23.04
CA VAL A 75 -5.97 3.74 22.01
C VAL A 75 -6.97 2.59 22.14
N ASP A 76 -8.09 2.72 21.43
CA ASP A 76 -9.17 1.73 21.43
C ASP A 76 -10.07 1.94 20.21
N ARG A 77 -10.97 1.00 19.98
CA ARG A 77 -11.98 1.06 18.90
C ARG A 77 -13.35 1.37 19.46
N ALA A 78 -13.98 2.42 18.96
CA ALA A 78 -15.40 2.66 19.21
C ALA A 78 -16.25 1.64 18.45
N ILE A 79 -17.22 1.03 19.14
CA ILE A 79 -18.08 -0.03 18.61
C ILE A 79 -19.56 0.30 18.65
N ALA A 80 -19.97 1.30 19.43
CA ALA A 80 -21.35 1.79 19.49
C ALA A 80 -21.42 3.18 20.13
N ILE A 81 -22.57 3.85 20.03
CA ILE A 81 -22.89 5.09 20.73
C ILE A 81 -24.23 4.91 21.44
N ASP A 82 -24.28 5.18 22.73
CA ASP A 82 -25.54 5.29 23.52
C ASP A 82 -25.93 6.76 23.63
N PHE A 83 -26.85 7.21 22.78
CA PHE A 83 -27.34 8.60 22.78
C PHE A 83 -28.23 8.95 23.95
N ASN A 84 -28.85 7.98 24.63
CA ASN A 84 -29.65 8.23 25.81
C ASN A 84 -28.79 8.67 26.99
N LYS A 85 -27.54 8.18 27.04
CA LYS A 85 -26.59 8.48 28.10
C LYS A 85 -25.43 9.36 27.64
N ASN A 86 -25.36 9.71 26.35
CA ASN A 86 -24.23 10.40 25.72
C ASN A 86 -22.91 9.70 25.98
N LEU A 87 -22.85 8.40 25.68
CA LEU A 87 -21.68 7.54 25.87
C LEU A 87 -21.17 7.00 24.54
N VAL A 88 -19.86 7.03 24.33
CA VAL A 88 -19.17 6.21 23.32
C VAL A 88 -18.76 4.89 23.97
N ILE A 89 -19.20 3.79 23.39
CA ILE A 89 -18.86 2.43 23.83
C ILE A 89 -17.60 2.00 23.09
N CYS A 90 -16.57 1.66 23.84
CA CYS A 90 -15.28 1.19 23.32
C CYS A 90 -15.19 -0.34 23.45
N GLN A 91 -14.29 -0.93 22.67
CA GLN A 91 -14.12 -2.40 22.62
C GLN A 91 -13.54 -2.94 23.93
N THR A 92 -12.57 -2.24 24.51
CA THR A 92 -11.81 -2.71 25.71
C THR A 92 -11.88 -1.73 26.88
N SER A 93 -12.01 -0.45 26.63
CA SER A 93 -12.02 0.61 27.64
C SER A 93 -13.43 0.88 28.17
N PRO A 94 -13.55 1.46 29.39
CA PRO A 94 -14.82 1.94 29.89
C PRO A 94 -15.48 2.96 28.93
N PRO A 95 -16.82 3.04 28.92
CA PRO A 95 -17.55 4.03 28.10
C PRO A 95 -17.10 5.47 28.39
N ILE A 96 -17.03 6.29 27.34
CA ILE A 96 -16.59 7.69 27.40
C ILE A 96 -17.78 8.64 27.24
N ASN A 97 -17.96 9.54 28.20
CA ASN A 97 -19.00 10.60 28.13
C ASN A 97 -18.61 11.64 27.07
N PHE A 98 -19.62 12.20 26.39
CA PHE A 98 -19.46 13.32 25.49
C PHE A 98 -20.62 14.34 25.60
N ASP A 99 -20.31 15.62 25.46
CA ASP A 99 -21.29 16.67 25.17
C ASP A 99 -21.41 16.90 23.66
N VAL A 100 -20.26 16.79 22.95
CA VAL A 100 -20.15 16.92 21.49
C VAL A 100 -19.32 15.77 20.96
N LEU A 101 -19.78 15.18 19.87
CA LEU A 101 -19.13 14.04 19.23
C LEU A 101 -18.76 14.37 17.77
N SER A 102 -17.60 13.90 17.32
CA SER A 102 -17.23 13.95 15.91
C SER A 102 -16.68 12.60 15.44
N VAL A 103 -17.05 12.17 14.22
CA VAL A 103 -16.69 10.86 13.66
C VAL A 103 -15.89 11.05 12.38
N ASP A 104 -14.65 10.51 12.32
CA ASP A 104 -13.77 10.45 11.13
C ASP A 104 -12.96 9.14 11.13
N ILE A 105 -13.70 8.02 11.02
CA ILE A 105 -13.13 6.64 11.01
C ILE A 105 -12.79 6.14 9.61
N GLY A 106 -12.99 6.98 8.59
CA GLY A 106 -12.80 6.57 7.20
C GLY A 106 -13.86 5.58 6.70
N SER A 107 -13.43 4.65 5.88
CA SER A 107 -14.27 3.58 5.28
C SER A 107 -13.45 2.32 5.13
N THR A 108 -14.11 1.16 5.01
CA THR A 108 -13.50 -0.14 4.73
C THR A 108 -13.96 -0.67 3.37
N PRO A 109 -13.21 -1.54 2.69
CA PRO A 109 -13.70 -2.21 1.50
C PRO A 109 -14.86 -3.16 1.85
N ALA A 110 -15.88 -3.20 0.99
CA ALA A 110 -17.02 -4.11 1.16
C ALA A 110 -16.60 -5.55 0.82
N THR A 111 -16.42 -6.40 1.82
CA THR A 111 -16.04 -7.83 1.67
C THR A 111 -17.17 -8.79 2.01
N ILE A 112 -18.17 -8.34 2.76
CA ILE A 112 -19.13 -9.17 3.50
C ILE A 112 -20.03 -10.03 2.59
N SER A 113 -20.25 -9.62 1.34
CA SER A 113 -21.14 -10.32 0.42
C SER A 113 -20.47 -11.42 -0.41
N VAL A 114 -19.14 -11.58 -0.32
CA VAL A 114 -18.41 -12.57 -1.12
C VAL A 114 -17.85 -13.65 -0.20
N PRO A 115 -18.32 -14.91 -0.32
CA PRO A 115 -17.82 -16.04 0.47
C PRO A 115 -16.30 -16.16 0.40
N GLY A 116 -15.65 -16.34 1.55
CA GLY A 116 -14.20 -16.44 1.70
C GLY A 116 -13.42 -15.11 1.57
N ALA A 117 -14.04 -14.00 1.14
CA ALA A 117 -13.34 -12.74 0.98
C ALA A 117 -12.90 -12.14 2.33
N ALA A 118 -13.73 -12.26 3.36
CA ALA A 118 -13.40 -11.77 4.69
C ALA A 118 -12.26 -12.57 5.36
N GLU A 119 -12.09 -13.85 4.98
CA GLU A 119 -11.11 -14.76 5.58
C GLU A 119 -9.79 -14.78 4.81
N TYR A 120 -9.84 -14.73 3.47
CA TYR A 120 -8.68 -14.99 2.62
C TYR A 120 -8.17 -13.74 1.87
N ALA A 121 -8.99 -12.71 1.72
CA ALA A 121 -8.57 -11.49 1.06
C ALA A 121 -8.06 -10.45 2.08
N ILE A 122 -7.02 -9.74 1.69
CA ILE A 122 -6.38 -8.67 2.46
C ILE A 122 -7.06 -7.36 2.06
N PRO A 123 -7.84 -6.72 2.92
CA PRO A 123 -8.46 -5.44 2.58
C PRO A 123 -7.39 -4.33 2.52
N ALA A 124 -7.56 -3.39 1.59
CA ALA A 124 -6.68 -2.22 1.50
C ALA A 124 -6.80 -1.28 2.71
N LYS A 125 -7.85 -1.44 3.51
CA LYS A 125 -8.09 -0.78 4.80
C LYS A 125 -8.66 -1.81 5.78
N PRO A 126 -8.20 -1.83 7.04
CA PRO A 126 -7.23 -0.89 7.65
C PRO A 126 -5.81 -1.06 7.09
N VAL A 127 -5.12 0.08 6.91
CA VAL A 127 -3.81 0.14 6.25
C VAL A 127 -2.71 -0.66 6.98
N PRO A 128 -2.62 -0.72 8.32
CA PRO A 128 -1.59 -1.50 9.00
C PRO A 128 -1.57 -2.97 8.60
N GLU A 129 -2.74 -3.62 8.52
CA GLU A 129 -2.88 -5.03 8.14
C GLU A 129 -2.46 -5.25 6.67
N PHE A 130 -2.87 -4.34 5.80
CA PHE A 130 -2.46 -4.33 4.40
C PHE A 130 -0.93 -4.24 4.26
N LEU A 131 -0.28 -3.29 4.97
CA LEU A 131 1.17 -3.10 4.92
C LEU A 131 1.92 -4.28 5.52
N ALA A 132 1.43 -4.88 6.60
CA ALA A 132 2.02 -6.09 7.17
C ALA A 132 2.05 -7.23 6.15
N SER A 133 0.93 -7.50 5.49
CA SER A 133 0.83 -8.52 4.43
C SER A 133 1.69 -8.19 3.21
N TRP A 134 1.75 -6.92 2.81
CA TRP A 134 2.61 -6.47 1.71
C TRP A 134 4.10 -6.70 2.02
N ASN A 135 4.56 -6.33 3.22
CA ASN A 135 5.94 -6.52 3.65
C ASN A 135 6.31 -8.01 3.78
N GLN A 136 5.38 -8.85 4.26
CA GLN A 136 5.57 -10.31 4.25
C GLN A 136 5.75 -10.85 2.82
N LEU A 137 4.95 -10.35 1.86
CA LEU A 137 5.07 -10.75 0.46
C LEU A 137 6.43 -10.34 -0.12
N ILE A 138 6.90 -9.11 0.11
CA ILE A 138 8.23 -8.65 -0.32
C ILE A 138 9.32 -9.54 0.28
N SER A 139 9.27 -9.83 1.57
CA SER A 139 10.24 -10.71 2.24
C SER A 139 10.22 -12.13 1.66
N ALA A 140 9.04 -12.67 1.35
CA ALA A 140 8.90 -13.97 0.73
C ALA A 140 9.51 -14.02 -0.68
N THR A 141 9.35 -12.98 -1.50
CA THR A 141 9.97 -12.90 -2.83
C THR A 141 11.50 -12.83 -2.79
N GLN A 142 12.06 -12.24 -1.72
CA GLN A 142 13.50 -12.20 -1.50
C GLN A 142 14.05 -13.57 -1.08
N ASN A 143 13.33 -14.31 -0.24
CA ASN A 143 13.76 -15.62 0.27
C ASN A 143 13.55 -16.76 -0.74
N TYR A 144 12.56 -16.68 -1.62
CA TYR A 144 12.20 -17.72 -2.60
C TYR A 144 12.21 -17.17 -4.04
N PRO A 145 13.37 -16.83 -4.56
CA PRO A 145 13.49 -16.08 -5.81
C PRO A 145 13.07 -16.82 -7.08
N LYS A 146 12.93 -18.12 -7.03
CA LYS A 146 12.55 -18.95 -8.20
C LYS A 146 11.05 -19.26 -8.27
N LYS A 147 10.27 -18.85 -7.26
CA LYS A 147 8.82 -19.08 -7.25
C LYS A 147 8.12 -17.92 -7.96
N THR A 148 7.28 -18.23 -8.93
CA THR A 148 6.34 -17.25 -9.49
C THR A 148 5.37 -16.82 -8.39
N VAL A 149 5.24 -15.51 -8.20
CA VAL A 149 4.30 -14.91 -7.25
C VAL A 149 3.10 -14.40 -8.01
N ARG A 150 1.92 -14.91 -7.67
CA ARG A 150 0.63 -14.56 -8.29
C ARG A 150 -0.17 -13.69 -7.33
N ILE A 151 -0.44 -12.46 -7.73
CA ILE A 151 -1.16 -11.47 -6.95
C ILE A 151 -2.49 -11.16 -7.64
N ALA A 152 -3.58 -11.25 -6.90
CA ALA A 152 -4.87 -10.77 -7.34
C ALA A 152 -5.24 -9.46 -6.64
N ILE A 153 -5.72 -8.48 -7.39
CA ILE A 153 -6.26 -7.21 -6.89
C ILE A 153 -7.71 -7.12 -7.33
N VAL A 154 -8.63 -7.09 -6.39
CA VAL A 154 -10.06 -7.02 -6.65
C VAL A 154 -10.54 -5.59 -6.44
N GLY A 155 -10.87 -4.89 -7.54
CA GLY A 155 -11.35 -3.51 -7.53
C GLY A 155 -10.62 -2.63 -8.54
N GLY A 156 -11.28 -2.28 -9.66
CA GLY A 156 -10.74 -1.45 -10.75
C GLY A 156 -10.95 0.05 -10.58
N GLY A 157 -11.16 0.53 -9.34
CA GLY A 157 -11.17 1.95 -9.00
C GLY A 157 -9.76 2.55 -8.93
N ALA A 158 -9.65 3.83 -8.55
CA ALA A 158 -8.37 4.54 -8.46
C ALA A 158 -7.37 3.82 -7.54
N GLY A 159 -7.81 3.40 -6.35
CA GLY A 159 -6.97 2.69 -5.39
C GLY A 159 -6.41 1.38 -5.94
N GLY A 160 -7.24 0.53 -6.55
CA GLY A 160 -6.80 -0.75 -7.11
C GLY A 160 -5.85 -0.60 -8.29
N VAL A 161 -6.13 0.35 -9.20
CA VAL A 161 -5.25 0.66 -10.33
C VAL A 161 -3.89 1.19 -9.87
N GLU A 162 -3.88 2.14 -8.91
CA GLU A 162 -2.63 2.65 -8.34
C GLU A 162 -1.86 1.56 -7.59
N LEU A 163 -2.52 0.75 -6.79
CA LEU A 163 -1.86 -0.36 -6.08
C LEU A 163 -1.27 -1.37 -7.06
N ALA A 164 -1.99 -1.79 -8.09
CA ALA A 164 -1.48 -2.73 -9.10
C ALA A 164 -0.20 -2.21 -9.76
N LEU A 165 -0.19 -0.94 -10.19
CA LEU A 165 0.96 -0.30 -10.83
C LEU A 165 2.16 -0.13 -9.87
N ASN A 166 1.89 0.21 -8.61
CA ASN A 166 2.94 0.44 -7.62
C ASN A 166 3.52 -0.86 -7.08
N MET A 167 2.71 -1.89 -6.86
CA MET A 167 3.15 -3.25 -6.50
C MET A 167 4.02 -3.85 -7.60
N GLN A 168 3.55 -3.80 -8.86
CA GLN A 168 4.34 -4.27 -10.01
C GLN A 168 5.69 -3.55 -10.09
N SER A 169 5.70 -2.22 -9.95
CA SER A 169 6.94 -1.43 -9.99
C SER A 169 7.92 -1.80 -8.87
N ARG A 170 7.43 -2.09 -7.66
CA ARG A 170 8.27 -2.51 -6.53
C ARG A 170 8.89 -3.87 -6.77
N LEU A 171 8.06 -4.86 -7.13
CA LEU A 171 8.51 -6.24 -7.33
C LEU A 171 9.47 -6.36 -8.52
N ALA A 172 9.21 -5.64 -9.63
CA ALA A 172 10.11 -5.59 -10.77
C ALA A 172 11.50 -5.02 -10.41
N LYS A 173 11.55 -3.97 -9.55
CA LYS A 173 12.82 -3.43 -9.05
C LYS A 173 13.58 -4.41 -8.16
N GLU A 174 12.87 -5.11 -7.27
CA GLU A 174 13.48 -6.12 -6.40
C GLU A 174 14.09 -7.26 -7.25
N GLU A 175 13.39 -7.69 -8.28
CA GLU A 175 13.88 -8.71 -9.21
C GLU A 175 15.11 -8.21 -10.01
N GLU A 176 15.08 -6.98 -10.51
CA GLU A 176 16.22 -6.37 -11.20
C GLU A 176 17.45 -6.26 -10.29
N ARG A 177 17.24 -5.83 -9.03
CA ARG A 177 18.31 -5.76 -8.02
C ARG A 177 18.94 -7.14 -7.80
N ARG A 178 18.11 -8.15 -7.61
CA ARG A 178 18.56 -9.52 -7.42
C ARG A 178 19.37 -10.06 -8.62
N LYS A 179 18.86 -9.88 -9.85
CA LYS A 179 19.57 -10.29 -11.07
C LYS A 179 20.95 -9.62 -11.17
N LYS A 180 21.08 -8.36 -10.74
CA LYS A 180 22.36 -7.65 -10.70
C LYS A 180 23.32 -8.22 -9.64
N GLU A 181 22.80 -8.57 -8.45
CA GLU A 181 23.58 -9.17 -7.36
C GLU A 181 24.08 -10.57 -7.75
N GLU A 182 23.23 -11.43 -8.33
CA GLU A 182 23.60 -12.72 -8.86
C GLU A 182 24.66 -12.62 -9.99
N GLY A 183 24.53 -11.64 -10.87
CA GLY A 183 25.49 -11.36 -11.92
C GLY A 183 26.87 -10.94 -11.37
N ARG A 184 26.88 -10.13 -10.29
CA ARG A 184 28.12 -9.76 -9.58
C ARG A 184 28.77 -10.97 -8.93
N GLY A 185 28.00 -11.80 -8.21
CA GLY A 185 28.50 -13.01 -7.58
C GLY A 185 29.14 -13.99 -8.59
N LYS A 186 28.50 -14.21 -9.73
CA LYS A 186 29.06 -15.05 -10.83
C LYS A 186 30.35 -14.45 -11.41
N SER A 187 30.41 -13.11 -11.51
CA SER A 187 31.62 -12.42 -11.99
C SER A 187 32.79 -12.55 -11.01
N GLU A 188 32.53 -12.41 -9.71
CA GLU A 188 33.55 -12.59 -8.66
C GLU A 188 34.03 -14.04 -8.56
N GLU A 189 33.11 -15.00 -8.64
CA GLU A 189 33.46 -16.41 -8.69
C GLU A 189 34.31 -16.74 -9.91
N GLY A 190 33.98 -16.21 -11.08
CA GLY A 190 34.76 -16.31 -12.31
C GLY A 190 36.15 -15.69 -12.16
N ARG A 191 36.26 -14.56 -11.43
CA ARG A 191 37.53 -13.92 -11.12
C ARG A 191 38.41 -14.78 -10.19
N ARG A 192 37.82 -15.29 -9.10
CA ARG A 192 38.50 -16.24 -8.18
C ARG A 192 38.98 -17.50 -8.90
N LYS A 193 38.14 -18.11 -9.77
CA LYS A 193 38.54 -19.28 -10.58
C LYS A 193 39.72 -18.97 -11.51
N ARG A 194 39.78 -17.74 -12.10
CA ARG A 194 40.91 -17.29 -12.95
C ARG A 194 42.17 -17.05 -12.12
N GLU A 195 42.07 -16.51 -10.90
CA GLU A 195 43.19 -16.30 -9.99
C GLU A 195 43.79 -17.64 -9.53
N VAL A 196 42.95 -18.62 -9.15
CA VAL A 196 43.38 -20.00 -8.82
C VAL A 196 44.01 -20.68 -10.03
N GLY A 197 43.47 -20.47 -11.24
CA GLY A 197 44.03 -20.98 -12.47
C GLY A 197 45.41 -20.35 -12.83
N ARG A 198 45.61 -19.05 -12.48
CA ARG A 198 46.92 -18.38 -12.61
C ARG A 198 47.94 -18.96 -11.62
N GLY A 199 47.56 -19.10 -10.33
CA GLY A 199 48.40 -19.71 -9.31
C GLY A 199 48.87 -21.11 -9.69
N LYS A 200 47.96 -21.97 -10.20
CA LYS A 200 48.33 -23.31 -10.72
C LYS A 200 49.24 -23.27 -11.95
N LYS A 201 49.12 -22.27 -12.84
CA LYS A 201 50.02 -22.08 -13.98
C LYS A 201 51.39 -21.59 -13.52
N GLU A 202 51.49 -20.75 -12.53
CA GLU A 202 52.77 -20.28 -11.95
C GLU A 202 53.49 -21.41 -11.21
N GLU A 203 52.74 -22.22 -10.44
CA GLU A 203 53.27 -23.42 -9.78
C GLU A 203 53.76 -24.46 -10.81
N GLY A 204 53.02 -24.68 -11.93
CA GLY A 204 53.43 -25.52 -13.04
C GLY A 204 54.64 -24.97 -13.81
N ARG A 205 54.80 -23.62 -13.84
CA ARG A 205 55.99 -22.97 -14.41
C ARG A 205 57.21 -23.15 -13.50
N GLY A 206 57.05 -22.98 -12.20
CA GLY A 206 58.11 -23.25 -11.20
C GLY A 206 58.60 -24.70 -11.26
N LYS A 207 57.68 -25.70 -11.38
CA LYS A 207 58.04 -27.11 -11.54
C LYS A 207 58.77 -27.37 -12.87
N ARG A 208 58.40 -26.74 -13.98
CA ARG A 208 59.09 -26.84 -15.28
C ARG A 208 60.44 -26.14 -15.27
N GLU A 209 60.64 -25.04 -14.56
CA GLU A 209 61.95 -24.40 -14.38
C GLU A 209 62.86 -25.24 -13.48
N GLU A 210 62.33 -25.86 -12.44
CA GLU A 210 63.08 -26.81 -11.60
C GLU A 210 63.48 -28.07 -12.37
N GLU A 211 62.57 -28.65 -13.20
CA GLU A 211 62.86 -29.72 -14.11
C GLU A 211 63.89 -29.32 -15.22
N ARG A 212 63.85 -28.07 -15.67
CA ARG A 212 64.80 -27.53 -16.65
C ARG A 212 66.18 -27.34 -16.02
N ARG A 213 66.29 -26.83 -14.80
CA ARG A 213 67.53 -26.79 -14.00
C ARG A 213 68.12 -28.21 -13.83
N LYS A 214 67.28 -29.16 -13.41
CA LYS A 214 67.72 -30.60 -13.31
C LYS A 214 68.09 -31.22 -14.64
N LYS A 215 67.48 -30.75 -15.76
CA LYS A 215 67.87 -31.15 -17.13
C LYS A 215 69.09 -30.42 -17.69
N GLU A 216 69.32 -29.17 -17.31
CA GLU A 216 70.52 -28.41 -17.67
C GLU A 216 71.78 -28.92 -16.94
N GLU A 217 71.61 -29.38 -15.68
CA GLU A 217 72.70 -30.12 -14.99
C GLU A 217 72.94 -31.49 -15.57
N GLY A 218 72.03 -32.10 -16.39
CA GLY A 218 72.17 -33.37 -17.09
C GLY A 218 72.45 -33.28 -18.57
N ARG A 219 72.57 -32.10 -19.21
CA ARG A 219 72.79 -31.91 -20.64
C ARG A 219 74.15 -31.31 -20.99
N GLY A 220 75.09 -32.14 -21.01
CA GLY A 220 76.11 -32.09 -22.05
C GLY A 220 75.85 -33.18 -23.10
N LYS A 221 74.85 -33.04 -23.97
CA LYS A 221 74.81 -33.70 -25.31
C LYS A 221 73.43 -33.75 -25.96
N LYS A 222 73.46 -33.24 -27.21
CA LYS A 222 72.58 -33.50 -28.38
C LYS A 222 71.40 -32.57 -28.67
N GLU A 223 71.59 -31.93 -29.82
CA GLU A 223 70.74 -31.15 -30.71
C GLU A 223 69.70 -31.97 -31.49
N GLU A 224 68.76 -31.18 -32.03
CA GLU A 224 67.98 -31.37 -33.27
C GLU A 224 66.54 -31.89 -33.19
N GLY A 225 65.67 -31.14 -33.86
CA GLY A 225 64.40 -31.63 -34.42
C GLY A 225 63.18 -30.72 -34.48
N ARG A 226 63.07 -30.05 -35.59
CA ARG A 226 61.95 -29.23 -36.15
C ARG A 226 60.49 -29.71 -35.93
N GLY A 227 59.56 -28.75 -36.00
CA GLY A 227 58.18 -28.96 -36.50
C GLY A 227 57.17 -27.88 -36.20
N LYS A 228 56.76 -27.18 -37.25
CA LYS A 228 55.74 -26.12 -37.33
C LYS A 228 54.31 -26.68 -37.45
N PHE A 229 53.35 -25.80 -37.26
CA PHE A 229 51.93 -25.67 -37.75
C PHE A 229 50.97 -25.50 -36.58
N GLY A 230 49.91 -24.57 -36.58
CA GLY A 230 49.29 -23.74 -37.56
C GLY A 230 47.91 -23.26 -36.99
N SER A 231 47.55 -22.10 -37.34
CA SER A 231 46.41 -21.25 -37.14
C SER A 231 45.01 -21.89 -37.09
N GLY A 232 44.07 -21.16 -36.44
CA GLY A 232 42.64 -21.33 -36.62
C GLY A 232 41.81 -20.33 -35.84
N PHE A 233 41.55 -19.17 -36.44
CA PHE A 233 40.52 -18.19 -36.03
C PHE A 233 39.14 -18.69 -36.44
N CYS A 234 38.11 -18.52 -35.60
CA CYS A 234 36.74 -18.35 -36.05
C CYS A 234 35.98 -17.41 -35.12
N ASN A 235 35.72 -16.23 -35.64
CA ASN A 235 34.72 -15.28 -35.16
C ASN A 235 33.32 -15.76 -35.55
N GLY A 236 32.42 -15.79 -34.59
CA GLY A 236 30.99 -15.96 -34.82
C GLY A 236 30.19 -14.76 -34.24
N TRP A 237 29.82 -13.87 -35.12
CA TRP A 237 28.84 -12.82 -34.82
C TRP A 237 27.44 -13.43 -34.79
N ILE A 238 26.71 -13.29 -33.71
CA ILE A 238 25.28 -13.58 -33.65
C ILE A 238 24.50 -12.27 -33.49
N LEU A 239 23.69 -12.02 -34.50
CA LEU A 239 22.74 -10.93 -34.63
C LEU A 239 21.71 -10.95 -33.49
N LYS A 240 21.52 -9.80 -32.87
CA LYS A 240 20.46 -9.55 -31.93
C LYS A 240 19.14 -9.37 -32.67
N GLU A 241 18.23 -10.31 -32.59
CA GLU A 241 16.84 -10.13 -32.95
C GLU A 241 16.12 -9.26 -31.90
N ARG A 242 15.42 -8.22 -32.40
CA ARG A 242 14.53 -7.37 -31.65
C ARG A 242 13.19 -8.07 -31.41
N GLY A 243 12.76 -8.07 -30.16
CA GLY A 243 11.36 -7.87 -29.83
C GLY A 243 10.44 -9.07 -29.80
N LYS A 244 10.42 -9.75 -28.68
CA LYS A 244 9.17 -10.25 -28.04
C LYS A 244 9.37 -10.03 -26.54
N PHE A 245 8.46 -9.25 -25.93
CA PHE A 245 8.39 -9.15 -24.48
C PHE A 245 8.15 -10.56 -23.95
N LYS A 246 9.20 -11.17 -23.39
CA LYS A 246 9.05 -12.37 -22.58
C LYS A 246 8.24 -11.98 -21.36
N GLN A 247 7.15 -12.68 -21.11
CA GLN A 247 6.51 -12.75 -19.81
C GLN A 247 7.63 -13.04 -18.81
N GLU A 248 7.84 -12.11 -17.85
CA GLU A 248 8.90 -12.26 -16.85
C GLU A 248 8.50 -13.47 -16.00
N GLU A 249 9.32 -14.50 -16.05
CA GLU A 249 9.22 -15.65 -15.16
C GLU A 249 9.41 -15.13 -13.74
N GLY A 250 8.33 -15.06 -12.93
CA GLY A 250 8.43 -14.70 -11.53
C GLY A 250 7.32 -13.82 -10.94
N LEU A 251 6.57 -13.06 -11.74
CA LEU A 251 5.50 -12.19 -11.23
C LEU A 251 4.28 -12.18 -12.15
N GLU A 252 3.10 -12.50 -11.58
CA GLU A 252 1.81 -12.37 -12.24
C GLU A 252 0.89 -11.49 -11.39
N ILE A 253 0.34 -10.43 -11.98
CA ILE A 253 -0.63 -9.56 -11.32
C ILE A 253 -1.93 -9.57 -12.11
N HIS A 254 -3.03 -9.92 -11.43
CA HIS A 254 -4.39 -9.96 -11.94
C HIS A 254 -5.19 -8.82 -11.32
N LEU A 255 -5.80 -7.97 -12.14
CA LEU A 255 -6.70 -6.91 -11.69
C LEU A 255 -8.13 -7.22 -12.13
N PHE A 256 -9.00 -7.50 -11.15
CA PHE A 256 -10.41 -7.81 -11.37
C PHE A 256 -11.28 -6.56 -11.22
N HIS A 257 -12.25 -6.42 -12.13
CA HIS A 257 -13.24 -5.36 -12.08
C HIS A 257 -14.59 -5.83 -12.64
N SER A 258 -15.66 -5.63 -11.86
CA SER A 258 -17.02 -6.00 -12.26
C SER A 258 -17.59 -5.17 -13.40
N GLY A 259 -17.07 -3.97 -13.63
CA GLY A 259 -17.49 -3.08 -14.73
C GLY A 259 -16.69 -3.30 -16.01
N ALA A 260 -17.24 -2.79 -17.13
CA ALA A 260 -16.57 -2.85 -18.44
C ALA A 260 -15.36 -1.91 -18.56
N GLU A 261 -15.27 -0.89 -17.72
CA GLU A 261 -14.22 0.13 -17.78
C GLU A 261 -13.63 0.42 -16.41
N LEU A 262 -12.29 0.46 -16.34
CA LEU A 262 -11.58 0.87 -15.13
C LEU A 262 -11.83 2.34 -14.81
N MET A 263 -11.79 2.68 -13.50
CA MET A 263 -11.83 4.07 -13.03
C MET A 263 -13.01 4.90 -13.59
N PRO A 264 -14.25 4.47 -13.40
CA PRO A 264 -15.43 5.11 -14.03
C PRO A 264 -15.61 6.60 -13.65
N ALA A 265 -15.06 7.04 -12.52
CA ALA A 265 -15.09 8.44 -12.09
C ALA A 265 -14.17 9.38 -12.88
N HIS A 266 -13.31 8.85 -13.74
CA HIS A 266 -12.37 9.62 -14.55
C HIS A 266 -12.78 9.70 -16.03
N ASN A 267 -12.27 10.73 -16.75
CA ASN A 267 -12.57 10.89 -18.15
C ASN A 267 -12.01 9.75 -19.04
N LYS A 268 -12.60 9.56 -20.22
CA LYS A 268 -12.26 8.48 -21.16
C LYS A 268 -10.78 8.44 -21.55
N ARG A 269 -10.09 9.60 -21.63
CA ARG A 269 -8.66 9.66 -21.99
C ARG A 269 -7.80 9.04 -20.89
N VAL A 270 -8.09 9.38 -19.62
CA VAL A 270 -7.40 8.83 -18.45
C VAL A 270 -7.62 7.32 -18.37
N ARG A 271 -8.87 6.85 -18.50
CA ARG A 271 -9.23 5.43 -18.46
C ARG A 271 -8.47 4.61 -19.51
N ARG A 272 -8.49 5.09 -20.75
CA ARG A 272 -7.77 4.45 -21.87
C ARG A 272 -6.27 4.40 -21.59
N ARG A 273 -5.67 5.52 -21.18
CA ARG A 273 -4.24 5.60 -20.95
C ARG A 273 -3.77 4.68 -19.81
N LEU A 274 -4.51 4.62 -18.71
CA LEU A 274 -4.20 3.70 -17.61
C LEU A 274 -4.33 2.24 -18.01
N LYS A 275 -5.35 1.88 -18.80
CA LYS A 275 -5.50 0.54 -19.37
C LYS A 275 -4.29 0.15 -20.23
N GLU A 276 -3.82 1.05 -21.10
CA GLU A 276 -2.61 0.84 -21.91
C GLU A 276 -1.37 0.62 -21.03
N ILE A 277 -1.18 1.43 -19.98
CA ILE A 277 -0.05 1.28 -19.06
C ILE A 277 -0.10 -0.05 -18.32
N LEU A 278 -1.26 -0.45 -17.78
CA LEU A 278 -1.44 -1.73 -17.08
C LEU A 278 -1.05 -2.91 -17.99
N ILE A 279 -1.61 -2.95 -19.20
CA ILE A 279 -1.32 -4.01 -20.18
C ILE A 279 0.16 -4.01 -20.58
N SER A 280 0.75 -2.83 -20.84
CA SER A 280 2.18 -2.73 -21.21
C SER A 280 3.13 -3.21 -20.13
N ARG A 281 2.67 -3.28 -18.88
CA ARG A 281 3.44 -3.81 -17.74
C ARG A 281 3.11 -5.25 -17.39
N GLY A 282 2.39 -5.96 -18.25
CA GLY A 282 2.05 -7.37 -18.05
C GLY A 282 0.97 -7.61 -17.00
N ILE A 283 0.25 -6.58 -16.53
CA ILE A 283 -0.86 -6.76 -15.61
C ILE A 283 -2.06 -7.30 -16.39
N GLN A 284 -2.57 -8.44 -15.95
CA GLN A 284 -3.71 -9.13 -16.55
C GLN A 284 -5.01 -8.47 -16.07
N LEU A 285 -5.81 -7.96 -17.02
CA LEU A 285 -7.05 -7.25 -16.72
C LEU A 285 -8.25 -8.17 -16.93
N HIS A 286 -9.02 -8.38 -15.86
CA HIS A 286 -10.27 -9.12 -15.86
C HIS A 286 -11.43 -8.13 -15.70
N LEU A 287 -11.93 -7.62 -16.83
CA LEU A 287 -13.06 -6.67 -16.88
C LEU A 287 -14.37 -7.43 -17.07
N MET A 288 -15.47 -6.90 -16.52
CA MET A 288 -16.78 -7.56 -16.43
C MET A 288 -16.71 -8.85 -15.62
N GLU A 289 -15.68 -8.98 -14.79
CA GLU A 289 -15.46 -10.14 -13.94
C GLU A 289 -15.76 -9.77 -12.49
N LYS A 290 -16.93 -10.21 -12.02
CA LYS A 290 -17.32 -10.04 -10.63
C LYS A 290 -16.91 -11.28 -9.83
N VAL A 291 -16.06 -11.10 -8.86
CA VAL A 291 -15.63 -12.17 -7.95
C VAL A 291 -16.84 -12.62 -7.13
N SER A 292 -17.13 -13.93 -7.16
CA SER A 292 -18.27 -14.56 -6.50
C SER A 292 -17.89 -15.39 -5.28
N ALA A 293 -16.67 -15.94 -5.25
CA ALA A 293 -16.14 -16.69 -4.10
C ALA A 293 -14.63 -16.73 -4.11
N ILE A 294 -14.05 -16.98 -2.94
CA ILE A 294 -12.62 -17.26 -2.73
C ILE A 294 -12.50 -18.52 -1.89
N GLU A 295 -11.66 -19.44 -2.30
CA GLU A 295 -11.39 -20.67 -1.59
C GLU A 295 -9.89 -20.84 -1.37
N LYS A 296 -9.50 -21.37 -0.21
CA LYS A 296 -8.14 -21.82 0.05
C LYS A 296 -7.98 -23.22 -0.52
N GLN A 297 -7.00 -23.43 -1.38
CA GLN A 297 -6.69 -24.77 -1.86
C GLN A 297 -6.00 -25.56 -0.72
N GLU A 298 -6.60 -26.70 -0.36
CA GLU A 298 -5.92 -27.68 0.46
C GLU A 298 -4.79 -28.29 -0.39
N MET A 299 -3.56 -28.13 0.06
CA MET A 299 -2.46 -28.88 -0.55
C MET A 299 -2.69 -30.36 -0.21
N MET A 300 -2.89 -31.18 -1.22
CA MET A 300 -2.80 -32.63 -1.03
C MET A 300 -1.45 -32.90 -0.34
N GLU A 301 -1.51 -33.44 0.87
CA GLU A 301 -0.34 -33.96 1.57
C GLU A 301 0.34 -34.95 0.62
N ILE A 302 1.52 -34.60 0.14
CA ILE A 302 2.44 -35.59 -0.42
C ILE A 302 2.86 -36.42 0.78
N THR A 303 2.18 -37.55 0.96
CA THR A 303 2.52 -38.58 1.92
C THR A 303 3.93 -39.09 1.63
N SER A 304 4.93 -38.64 2.36
CA SER A 304 6.12 -39.38 2.74
C SER A 304 6.85 -38.66 3.87
N ASP A 305 6.75 -39.22 5.06
CA ASP A 305 7.72 -39.13 6.15
C ASP A 305 8.33 -37.77 6.55
N SER A 306 7.49 -36.78 6.85
CA SER A 306 7.87 -35.75 7.83
C SER A 306 6.62 -35.21 8.51
N GLN A 307 6.36 -35.72 9.70
CA GLN A 307 5.31 -35.28 10.60
C GLN A 307 5.45 -33.79 10.89
N CYS A 308 4.56 -32.98 10.36
CA CYS A 308 4.29 -31.63 10.87
C CYS A 308 3.05 -31.74 11.75
N PRO A 309 3.17 -31.75 13.07
CA PRO A 309 2.02 -31.88 13.95
C PRO A 309 1.43 -30.49 14.24
N MET A 310 0.12 -30.37 13.99
CA MET A 310 -0.82 -29.41 14.56
C MET A 310 -1.07 -28.07 13.88
N PRO A 311 -2.35 -27.69 13.67
CA PRO A 311 -2.78 -26.45 13.02
C PRO A 311 -2.69 -25.18 13.90
N ASN A 312 -2.18 -25.25 15.14
CA ASN A 312 -2.13 -24.11 16.07
C ASN A 312 -0.82 -23.96 16.86
N ALA A 313 0.28 -24.57 16.44
CA ALA A 313 1.58 -24.33 17.06
C ALA A 313 2.39 -23.36 16.21
N GLN A 314 2.88 -22.28 16.82
CA GLN A 314 3.97 -21.47 16.28
C GLN A 314 5.10 -22.42 15.89
N CYS A 315 5.43 -22.45 14.61
CA CYS A 315 6.47 -23.30 14.05
C CYS A 315 7.80 -23.00 14.78
N PRO A 316 8.37 -23.93 15.58
CA PRO A 316 9.52 -23.62 16.43
C PRO A 316 10.87 -23.65 15.72
N MET A 317 10.87 -23.71 14.38
CA MET A 317 12.11 -23.66 13.59
C MET A 317 12.13 -22.48 12.63
N PRO A 318 13.13 -21.57 12.73
CA PRO A 318 13.23 -20.42 11.84
C PRO A 318 13.52 -20.78 10.38
N ASN A 319 13.69 -22.04 10.02
CA ASN A 319 14.04 -22.53 8.67
C ASN A 319 13.06 -23.55 8.09
N ALA A 320 11.93 -23.83 8.71
CA ALA A 320 10.91 -24.69 8.11
C ALA A 320 10.16 -23.93 7.02
N GLN A 321 10.30 -24.37 5.79
CA GLN A 321 9.67 -23.84 4.59
C GLN A 321 8.16 -24.14 4.62
N CYS A 322 7.35 -23.30 5.26
CA CYS A 322 5.91 -23.35 5.04
C CYS A 322 5.62 -22.80 3.64
N PRO A 323 5.12 -23.62 2.71
CA PRO A 323 4.73 -23.14 1.40
C PRO A 323 3.63 -22.09 1.56
N MET A 324 3.73 -20.99 0.78
CA MET A 324 2.67 -19.97 0.79
C MET A 324 1.34 -20.61 0.40
N PRO A 325 0.24 -20.32 1.12
CA PRO A 325 -1.07 -20.84 0.77
C PRO A 325 -1.46 -20.41 -0.65
N ILE A 326 -2.15 -21.28 -1.37
CA ILE A 326 -2.70 -21.00 -2.69
C ILE A 326 -4.21 -20.77 -2.51
N TYR A 327 -4.71 -19.72 -3.13
CA TYR A 327 -6.13 -19.38 -3.13
C TYR A 327 -6.67 -19.47 -4.55
N GLN A 328 -7.93 -19.86 -4.68
CA GLN A 328 -8.65 -19.84 -5.93
C GLN A 328 -9.75 -18.79 -5.89
N ILE A 329 -9.73 -17.87 -6.85
CA ILE A 329 -10.78 -16.88 -7.08
C ILE A 329 -11.74 -17.43 -8.11
N TYR A 330 -13.04 -17.36 -7.81
CA TYR A 330 -14.13 -17.67 -8.70
C TYR A 330 -14.87 -16.41 -9.10
N CYS A 331 -15.19 -16.29 -10.39
CA CYS A 331 -16.01 -15.20 -10.93
C CYS A 331 -17.39 -15.70 -11.37
N GLU A 332 -18.37 -14.79 -11.41
CA GLU A 332 -19.74 -15.12 -11.87
C GLU A 332 -19.76 -15.64 -13.33
N SER A 333 -18.77 -15.29 -14.14
CA SER A 333 -18.60 -15.79 -15.52
C SER A 333 -18.17 -17.26 -15.61
N GLY A 334 -17.73 -17.87 -14.50
CA GLY A 334 -17.09 -19.18 -14.45
C GLY A 334 -15.56 -19.14 -14.56
N LEU A 335 -14.94 -17.95 -14.70
CA LEU A 335 -13.50 -17.79 -14.66
C LEU A 335 -12.96 -18.21 -13.29
N LYS A 336 -11.84 -18.95 -13.30
CA LYS A 336 -11.13 -19.39 -12.09
C LYS A 336 -9.66 -19.01 -12.21
N ILE A 337 -9.12 -18.37 -11.21
CA ILE A 337 -7.72 -17.94 -11.17
C ILE A 337 -7.09 -18.33 -9.83
N GLU A 338 -5.93 -18.97 -9.89
CA GLU A 338 -5.11 -19.26 -8.73
C GLU A 338 -4.20 -18.09 -8.40
N CYS A 339 -4.04 -17.79 -7.09
CA CYS A 339 -3.16 -16.74 -6.63
C CYS A 339 -2.58 -17.05 -5.23
N ASP A 340 -1.44 -16.44 -4.93
CA ASP A 340 -0.75 -16.58 -3.64
C ASP A 340 -1.19 -15.50 -2.65
N ARG A 341 -1.70 -14.34 -3.14
CA ARG A 341 -2.23 -13.24 -2.33
C ARG A 341 -3.37 -12.52 -3.05
N ILE A 342 -4.37 -12.13 -2.28
CA ILE A 342 -5.55 -11.41 -2.78
C ILE A 342 -5.67 -10.10 -2.02
N PHE A 343 -5.58 -8.97 -2.72
CA PHE A 343 -5.81 -7.64 -2.16
C PHE A 343 -7.18 -7.13 -2.56
N TRP A 344 -7.99 -6.75 -1.55
CA TRP A 344 -9.37 -6.35 -1.76
C TRP A 344 -9.51 -4.84 -1.69
N VAL A 345 -9.84 -4.21 -2.82
CA VAL A 345 -9.84 -2.74 -3.01
C VAL A 345 -11.16 -2.30 -3.65
N THR A 346 -12.26 -2.93 -3.28
CA THR A 346 -13.59 -2.64 -3.81
C THR A 346 -14.17 -1.35 -3.24
N GLN A 347 -15.44 -1.08 -3.55
CA GLN A 347 -16.15 0.09 -3.05
C GLN A 347 -16.06 0.21 -1.53
N ALA A 348 -16.02 1.46 -1.07
CA ALA A 348 -16.04 1.78 0.35
C ALA A 348 -17.38 1.38 0.99
N SER A 349 -17.33 0.77 2.17
CA SER A 349 -18.48 0.56 3.06
C SER A 349 -18.28 1.29 4.37
N ALA A 350 -19.37 1.61 5.03
CA ALA A 350 -19.37 2.18 6.36
C ALA A 350 -19.29 1.10 7.44
N ALA A 351 -18.82 1.46 8.62
CA ALA A 351 -18.89 0.60 9.79
C ALA A 351 -20.35 0.40 10.21
N HIS A 352 -20.81 -0.84 10.40
CA HIS A 352 -22.21 -1.18 10.70
C HIS A 352 -22.73 -0.49 11.95
N TRP A 353 -21.91 -0.40 13.00
CA TRP A 353 -22.30 0.19 14.27
C TRP A 353 -22.77 1.66 14.17
N ILE A 354 -22.44 2.38 13.09
CA ILE A 354 -22.88 3.76 12.85
C ILE A 354 -24.42 3.80 12.74
N GLY A 355 -24.99 2.96 11.88
CA GLY A 355 -26.44 2.84 11.73
C GLY A 355 -27.12 2.19 12.94
N GLU A 356 -26.49 1.15 13.49
CA GLU A 356 -26.99 0.43 14.67
C GLU A 356 -27.07 1.32 15.92
N SER A 357 -26.21 2.36 16.00
CA SER A 357 -26.27 3.36 17.07
C SER A 357 -27.41 4.38 16.91
N GLY A 358 -28.19 4.34 15.82
CA GLY A 358 -29.32 5.25 15.60
C GLY A 358 -28.96 6.54 14.86
N LEU A 359 -27.74 6.67 14.32
CA LEU A 359 -27.40 7.75 13.40
C LEU A 359 -28.08 7.56 12.06
N ALA A 360 -28.61 8.64 11.49
CA ALA A 360 -29.14 8.59 10.14
C ALA A 360 -28.02 8.29 9.13
N THR A 361 -28.26 7.28 8.28
CA THR A 361 -27.30 6.83 7.28
C THR A 361 -27.91 6.84 5.88
N ASP A 362 -27.07 6.88 4.85
CA ASP A 362 -27.48 6.62 3.48
C ASP A 362 -27.67 5.11 3.21
N SER A 363 -28.07 4.74 1.99
CA SER A 363 -28.27 3.34 1.59
C SER A 363 -27.01 2.46 1.67
N ASN A 364 -25.82 3.04 1.80
CA ASN A 364 -24.55 2.35 1.94
C ASN A 364 -24.02 2.37 3.39
N GLY A 365 -24.84 2.83 4.35
CA GLY A 365 -24.49 2.89 5.77
C GLY A 365 -23.65 4.10 6.19
N PHE A 366 -23.33 5.04 5.28
CA PHE A 366 -22.56 6.23 5.61
C PHE A 366 -23.41 7.26 6.38
N MET A 367 -22.84 7.83 7.43
CA MET A 367 -23.48 8.83 8.27
C MET A 367 -23.91 10.06 7.47
N GLN A 368 -25.21 10.37 7.46
CA GLN A 368 -25.73 11.56 6.81
C GLN A 368 -25.42 12.82 7.59
N VAL A 369 -24.83 13.80 6.92
CA VAL A 369 -24.50 15.11 7.47
C VAL A 369 -25.06 16.24 6.61
N ASN A 370 -25.42 17.35 7.26
CA ASN A 370 -25.83 18.58 6.60
C ASN A 370 -24.61 19.38 6.07
N ASP A 371 -24.84 20.56 5.54
CA ASP A 371 -23.79 21.43 4.99
C ASP A 371 -22.79 21.94 6.03
N CYS A 372 -23.13 21.86 7.32
CA CYS A 372 -22.23 22.20 8.43
C CYS A 372 -21.40 21.01 8.93
N LEU A 373 -21.44 19.86 8.25
CA LEU A 373 -20.85 18.59 8.68
C LEU A 373 -21.46 18.04 9.98
N GLN A 374 -22.65 18.50 10.34
CA GLN A 374 -23.43 18.08 11.51
C GLN A 374 -24.38 16.96 11.11
N SER A 375 -24.55 15.94 11.95
CA SER A 375 -25.53 14.88 11.74
C SER A 375 -26.94 15.42 11.52
N VAL A 376 -27.67 14.82 10.58
CA VAL A 376 -29.09 15.20 10.34
C VAL A 376 -30.03 14.65 11.41
N SER A 377 -29.60 13.67 12.21
CA SER A 377 -30.39 13.06 13.28
C SER A 377 -30.04 13.55 14.70
N HIS A 378 -28.80 14.00 14.95
CA HIS A 378 -28.31 14.38 16.27
C HIS A 378 -27.49 15.67 16.18
N SER A 379 -28.00 16.74 16.78
CA SER A 379 -27.43 18.09 16.65
C SER A 379 -26.06 18.28 17.32
N ASN A 380 -25.71 17.44 18.29
CA ASN A 380 -24.41 17.46 18.96
C ASN A 380 -23.38 16.50 18.35
N VAL A 381 -23.68 15.90 17.17
CA VAL A 381 -22.81 14.97 16.47
C VAL A 381 -22.39 15.53 15.12
N PHE A 382 -21.10 15.42 14.82
CA PHE A 382 -20.49 15.85 13.57
C PHE A 382 -19.81 14.67 12.87
N GLY A 383 -19.62 14.77 11.56
CA GLY A 383 -18.92 13.72 10.79
C GLY A 383 -18.17 14.29 9.61
N ALA A 384 -17.01 13.72 9.31
CA ALA A 384 -16.18 14.12 8.18
C ALA A 384 -15.41 12.92 7.59
N GLY A 385 -14.73 13.15 6.49
CA GLY A 385 -13.99 12.11 5.77
C GLY A 385 -14.91 11.11 5.06
N ASP A 386 -14.40 9.91 4.83
CA ASP A 386 -15.13 8.90 4.05
C ASP A 386 -16.43 8.44 4.75
N ILE A 387 -16.49 8.46 6.09
CA ILE A 387 -17.71 8.05 6.82
C ILE A 387 -18.89 9.01 6.62
N ALA A 388 -18.64 10.28 6.31
CA ALA A 388 -19.67 11.29 6.15
C ALA A 388 -20.27 11.30 4.74
N ALA A 389 -21.60 11.27 4.63
CA ALA A 389 -22.37 11.48 3.41
C ALA A 389 -23.09 12.83 3.50
N MET A 390 -22.60 13.85 2.82
CA MET A 390 -23.26 15.16 2.74
C MET A 390 -24.54 15.07 1.92
N VAL A 391 -25.68 15.39 2.52
CA VAL A 391 -27.01 15.23 1.88
C VAL A 391 -27.12 16.11 0.63
N ASN A 392 -26.74 17.38 0.72
CA ASN A 392 -26.87 18.33 -0.40
C ASN A 392 -25.72 18.27 -1.40
N TYR A 393 -24.59 17.66 -1.03
CA TYR A 393 -23.38 17.61 -1.84
C TYR A 393 -22.78 16.22 -1.88
N PRO A 394 -23.43 15.21 -2.49
CA PRO A 394 -22.87 13.88 -2.58
C PRO A 394 -21.54 13.91 -3.34
N ARG A 395 -20.48 13.30 -2.78
CA ARG A 395 -19.13 13.27 -3.33
C ARG A 395 -18.56 11.85 -3.25
N PRO A 396 -17.66 11.49 -4.15
CA PRO A 396 -16.91 10.24 -4.03
C PRO A 396 -16.10 10.19 -2.73
N LYS A 397 -15.93 9.01 -2.16
CA LYS A 397 -15.09 8.79 -0.98
C LYS A 397 -13.61 8.89 -1.41
N ALA A 398 -13.00 10.04 -1.16
CA ALA A 398 -11.61 10.32 -1.56
C ALA A 398 -10.94 11.27 -0.55
N GLY A 399 -9.68 11.00 -0.25
CA GLY A 399 -8.90 11.73 0.76
C GLY A 399 -8.86 13.26 0.58
N VAL A 400 -8.97 13.76 -0.66
CA VAL A 400 -9.02 15.19 -0.93
C VAL A 400 -10.21 15.88 -0.28
N PHE A 401 -11.36 15.20 -0.18
CA PHE A 401 -12.55 15.75 0.50
C PHE A 401 -12.35 15.70 2.01
N ALA A 402 -11.84 14.63 2.58
CA ALA A 402 -11.51 14.52 3.99
C ALA A 402 -10.56 15.65 4.45
N VAL A 403 -9.47 15.88 3.70
CA VAL A 403 -8.51 16.96 3.99
C VAL A 403 -9.21 18.34 3.97
N ARG A 404 -10.10 18.58 3.00
CA ARG A 404 -10.78 19.88 2.88
C ARG A 404 -11.90 20.09 3.88
N GLN A 405 -12.47 19.05 4.44
CA GLN A 405 -13.46 19.10 5.50
C GLN A 405 -12.84 19.43 6.87
N GLY A 406 -11.56 19.19 7.09
CA GLY A 406 -10.94 19.38 8.42
C GLY A 406 -11.07 20.78 8.99
N LYS A 407 -10.79 21.85 8.21
CA LYS A 407 -10.93 23.24 8.68
C LYS A 407 -12.40 23.62 8.93
N PRO A 408 -13.35 23.41 7.99
CA PRO A 408 -14.77 23.64 8.25
C PRO A 408 -15.30 22.87 9.46
N LEU A 409 -14.89 21.62 9.65
CA LEU A 409 -15.26 20.82 10.82
C LEU A 409 -14.78 21.47 12.11
N PHE A 410 -13.51 21.86 12.19
CA PHE A 410 -12.96 22.56 13.34
C PHE A 410 -13.73 23.84 13.65
N GLU A 411 -13.98 24.69 12.64
CA GLU A 411 -14.73 25.94 12.82
C GLU A 411 -16.14 25.67 13.34
N ASN A 412 -16.84 24.66 12.82
CA ASN A 412 -18.19 24.32 13.27
C ASN A 412 -18.24 23.68 14.65
N LEU A 413 -17.27 22.84 15.01
CA LEU A 413 -17.11 22.33 16.37
C LEU A 413 -16.91 23.48 17.36
N GLN A 414 -16.05 24.47 17.04
CA GLN A 414 -15.87 25.66 17.87
C GLN A 414 -17.14 26.49 17.97
N GLN A 415 -17.84 26.76 16.85
CA GLN A 415 -19.08 27.54 16.87
C GLN A 415 -20.15 26.86 17.75
N PHE A 416 -20.30 25.53 17.61
CA PHE A 416 -21.26 24.77 18.41
C PHE A 416 -20.95 24.82 19.90
N LEU A 417 -19.68 24.60 20.28
CA LEU A 417 -19.21 24.68 21.67
C LEU A 417 -19.42 26.07 22.28
N LEU A 418 -19.27 27.12 21.48
CA LEU A 418 -19.49 28.51 21.85
C LEU A 418 -20.97 28.97 21.71
N GLN A 419 -21.88 28.07 21.34
CA GLN A 419 -23.32 28.38 21.09
C GLN A 419 -23.52 29.46 20.03
N LYS A 420 -22.66 29.47 18.99
CA LYS A 420 -22.73 30.41 17.87
C LYS A 420 -23.29 29.71 16.62
N PRO A 421 -23.84 30.45 15.64
CA PRO A 421 -24.34 29.88 14.40
C PRO A 421 -23.26 29.12 13.65
N LEU A 422 -23.63 27.93 13.12
CA LEU A 422 -22.73 27.11 12.28
C LEU A 422 -22.57 27.73 10.88
N LYS A 423 -21.46 27.44 10.25
CA LYS A 423 -21.12 27.93 8.91
C LYS A 423 -21.25 26.81 7.86
N PRO A 424 -22.03 26.99 6.80
CA PRO A 424 -22.15 26.00 5.75
C PRO A 424 -20.83 25.87 4.97
N PHE A 425 -20.52 24.65 4.57
CA PHE A 425 -19.39 24.27 3.73
C PHE A 425 -19.88 23.62 2.43
N ALA A 426 -19.58 24.23 1.29
CA ALA A 426 -19.82 23.64 -0.02
C ALA A 426 -18.52 23.01 -0.57
N PRO A 427 -18.44 21.68 -0.69
CA PRO A 427 -17.26 21.03 -1.27
C PRO A 427 -17.17 21.33 -2.75
N GLN A 428 -15.94 21.41 -3.27
CA GLN A 428 -15.66 21.63 -4.68
C GLN A 428 -16.31 20.55 -5.58
N GLU A 429 -16.79 20.92 -6.72
CA GLU A 429 -17.35 19.99 -7.71
C GLU A 429 -16.26 19.21 -8.45
N LYS A 430 -15.17 19.89 -8.82
CA LYS A 430 -14.07 19.30 -9.59
C LYS A 430 -12.78 19.33 -8.77
N TYR A 431 -12.13 18.22 -8.69
CA TYR A 431 -10.81 18.12 -8.07
C TYR A 431 -9.74 17.65 -9.07
N LEU A 432 -8.51 17.97 -8.78
CA LEU A 432 -7.36 17.45 -9.53
C LEU A 432 -7.01 16.07 -8.93
N GLY A 433 -7.19 15.02 -9.71
CA GLY A 433 -6.66 13.70 -9.39
C GLY A 433 -5.24 13.56 -9.93
N LEU A 434 -4.28 13.23 -9.07
CA LEU A 434 -2.92 12.90 -9.44
C LEU A 434 -2.70 11.41 -9.19
N ILE A 435 -2.70 10.61 -10.25
CA ILE A 435 -2.65 9.15 -10.21
C ILE A 435 -1.21 8.70 -10.45
N GLY A 436 -0.57 8.14 -9.43
CA GLY A 436 0.80 7.62 -9.52
C GLY A 436 0.88 6.31 -10.30
N THR A 437 1.82 6.20 -11.23
CA THR A 437 1.99 4.99 -12.04
C THR A 437 3.15 4.09 -11.61
N GLY A 438 3.72 4.31 -10.41
CA GLY A 438 4.72 3.42 -9.81
C GLY A 438 6.17 3.57 -10.29
N ASN A 439 6.43 4.37 -11.33
CA ASN A 439 7.77 4.58 -11.92
C ASN A 439 8.21 6.05 -11.90
N LYS A 440 7.84 6.79 -10.86
CA LYS A 440 8.03 8.24 -10.72
C LYS A 440 7.40 9.02 -11.89
N ARG A 441 6.26 8.57 -12.36
CA ARG A 441 5.38 9.26 -13.30
C ARG A 441 3.98 9.32 -12.73
N ALA A 442 3.20 10.30 -13.14
CA ALA A 442 1.81 10.43 -12.76
C ALA A 442 0.95 10.93 -13.92
N ILE A 443 -0.34 10.62 -13.81
CA ILE A 443 -1.38 11.16 -14.69
C ILE A 443 -2.20 12.14 -13.88
N ALA A 444 -2.31 13.38 -14.37
CA ALA A 444 -3.22 14.38 -13.87
C ALA A 444 -4.58 14.27 -14.58
N SER A 445 -5.67 14.32 -13.80
CA SER A 445 -7.05 14.24 -14.27
C SER A 445 -7.90 15.33 -13.65
N ARG A 446 -8.52 16.18 -14.48
CA ARG A 446 -9.48 17.20 -14.01
C ARG A 446 -10.54 17.44 -15.09
N GLY A 447 -11.77 17.06 -14.81
CA GLY A 447 -12.84 17.16 -15.82
C GLY A 447 -12.49 16.37 -17.09
N SER A 448 -12.50 16.99 -18.26
CA SER A 448 -12.11 16.38 -19.54
C SER A 448 -10.59 16.39 -19.81
N TRP A 449 -9.82 17.08 -18.97
CA TRP A 449 -8.39 17.29 -19.17
C TRP A 449 -7.56 16.13 -18.58
N MET A 450 -6.50 15.76 -19.31
CA MET A 450 -5.55 14.73 -18.90
C MET A 450 -4.14 15.13 -19.35
N TRP A 451 -3.18 14.96 -18.47
CA TRP A 451 -1.75 15.08 -18.77
C TRP A 451 -0.95 14.00 -18.06
N GLU A 452 0.06 13.44 -18.73
CA GLU A 452 0.98 12.46 -18.19
C GLU A 452 2.41 12.98 -18.24
N SER A 453 3.11 12.98 -17.11
CA SER A 453 4.51 13.41 -17.05
C SER A 453 5.21 12.89 -15.79
N ALA A 454 6.55 12.81 -15.83
CA ALA A 454 7.37 12.66 -14.65
C ALA A 454 7.28 13.88 -13.72
N LEU A 455 7.18 15.09 -14.29
CA LEU A 455 7.02 16.33 -13.51
C LEU A 455 5.78 16.32 -12.63
N LEU A 456 4.70 15.70 -13.09
CA LEU A 456 3.47 15.55 -12.30
C LEU A 456 3.66 14.65 -11.07
N TRP A 457 4.56 13.67 -11.14
CA TRP A 457 4.89 12.87 -9.98
C TRP A 457 5.64 13.70 -8.93
N TYR A 458 6.63 14.50 -9.33
CA TYR A 458 7.34 15.41 -8.42
C TYR A 458 6.40 16.47 -7.84
N TRP A 459 5.43 16.95 -8.61
CA TRP A 459 4.41 17.88 -8.11
C TRP A 459 3.47 17.21 -7.11
N LYS A 460 3.02 15.96 -7.39
CA LYS A 460 2.26 15.16 -6.42
C LYS A 460 3.06 14.95 -5.14
N ASP A 461 4.30 14.50 -5.25
CA ASP A 461 5.20 14.28 -4.11
C ASP A 461 5.36 15.55 -3.27
N TRP A 462 5.56 16.70 -3.91
CA TRP A 462 5.65 17.98 -3.21
C TRP A 462 4.36 18.33 -2.45
N ILE A 463 3.18 18.15 -3.07
CA ILE A 463 1.87 18.40 -2.43
C ILE A 463 1.72 17.49 -1.20
N ASP A 464 2.01 16.21 -1.35
CA ASP A 464 1.86 15.21 -0.30
C ASP A 464 2.81 15.49 0.87
N ARG A 465 4.08 15.80 0.59
CA ARG A 465 5.06 16.20 1.62
C ARG A 465 4.68 17.50 2.31
N GLN A 466 4.19 18.49 1.59
CA GLN A 466 3.66 19.74 2.18
C GLN A 466 2.46 19.48 3.10
N PHE A 467 1.63 18.50 2.80
CA PHE A 467 0.56 18.10 3.69
C PHE A 467 1.10 17.45 4.97
N MET A 468 2.02 16.50 4.85
CA MET A 468 2.62 15.78 5.99
C MET A 468 3.45 16.71 6.89
N GLN A 469 4.20 17.64 6.33
CA GLN A 469 4.98 18.65 7.08
C GLN A 469 4.12 19.50 8.04
N LYS A 470 2.82 19.61 7.78
CA LYS A 470 1.91 20.29 8.73
C LYS A 470 1.84 19.59 10.08
N PHE A 471 2.13 18.30 10.15
CA PHE A 471 2.01 17.48 11.35
C PHE A 471 3.36 17.13 11.99
N SER A 472 4.48 17.28 11.27
CA SER A 472 5.83 17.00 11.79
C SER A 472 6.48 18.17 12.55
N ASN A 473 6.12 19.44 12.25
CA ASN A 473 6.73 20.64 12.83
C ASN A 473 5.81 21.36 13.83
N LEU A 474 5.20 20.62 14.78
CA LEU A 474 4.20 21.16 15.70
C LEU A 474 4.74 22.24 16.65
N GLN A 475 5.97 22.05 17.18
CA GLN A 475 6.58 22.97 18.16
C GLN A 475 7.02 24.34 17.59
N SER A 476 7.31 24.41 16.29
CA SER A 476 7.72 25.69 15.67
C SER A 476 6.54 26.66 15.51
N THR A 477 5.32 26.16 15.52
CA THR A 477 4.10 26.97 15.35
C THR A 477 3.71 27.73 16.64
N GLN A 478 4.11 27.24 17.82
CA GLN A 478 3.87 27.92 19.11
C GLN A 478 4.80 29.12 19.36
N LYS A 479 5.98 29.17 18.70
CA LYS A 479 6.97 30.26 18.88
C LYS A 479 6.71 31.47 17.99
N GLN A 480 5.74 31.42 17.08
CA GLN A 480 5.41 32.52 16.16
C GLN A 480 4.14 33.30 16.54
N GLN A 481 3.53 33.02 17.67
CA GLN A 481 2.45 33.78 18.33
C GLN A 481 2.96 34.39 19.66
#